data_6f7879fa86298606ccce6ae38ba253ef
#
_entry.id   6f7879fa86298606ccce6ae38ba253ef
#
_cell.length_a   1.000
_cell.length_b   1.000
_cell.length_c   1.000
_cell.angle_alpha   90.00
_cell.angle_beta   90.00
_cell.angle_gamma   90.00
#
_symmetry.space_group_name_H-M   'P 1'
#
loop_
_entity.id
_entity.type
_entity.pdbx_description
1 polymer ?
#
loop_
_entity_poly.entity_id
_entity_poly.type
_entity_poly.pdbx_seq_one_letter_code
_entity_poly.pdbx_strand_id
1 'polypeptide(L)'
;MLQRFLDPATLNSIAGLDLIAKTVVDGFVAGLHRSPDFGFSQEFAEYRAYTQGDDLRHVDWNVFARTDRCYLKRYRGETNTQLLVLLDTSASMGYGSHAVNKLDYARFLAASLCYLANVQRDAAGLIV
;
A
#
# COMPACT_ATOMS: atom_id res chain seq x y z
N MET A 1 -12.91 5.75 13.69
CA MET A 1 -11.80 4.92 14.19
C MET A 1 -10.47 5.17 13.47
N LEU A 2 -10.46 5.41 12.18
CA LEU A 2 -9.25 5.78 11.41
C LEU A 2 -8.55 7.06 11.91
N GLN A 3 -9.29 8.04 12.38
CA GLN A 3 -8.73 9.30 12.90
C GLN A 3 -7.82 9.13 14.14
N ARG A 4 -7.93 8.04 14.87
CA ARG A 4 -7.16 7.82 16.09
C ARG A 4 -5.69 7.46 15.82
N PHE A 5 -5.37 6.87 14.66
CA PHE A 5 -4.01 6.50 14.27
C PHE A 5 -3.23 7.67 13.65
N LEU A 6 -3.92 8.73 13.27
CA LEU A 6 -3.34 9.95 12.69
C LEU A 6 -3.35 11.13 13.65
N ASP A 7 -3.71 10.92 14.92
CA ASP A 7 -3.66 11.97 15.92
C ASP A 7 -2.21 12.37 16.23
N PRO A 8 -1.81 13.62 15.93
CA PRO A 8 -0.43 14.06 16.09
C PRO A 8 0.12 13.94 17.51
N ALA A 9 -0.73 14.11 18.51
CA ALA A 9 -0.33 14.03 19.91
C ALA A 9 0.03 12.60 20.30
N THR A 10 -0.74 11.63 19.80
CA THR A 10 -0.46 10.21 19.98
C THR A 10 0.81 9.80 19.26
N LEU A 11 1.01 10.26 18.01
CA LEU A 11 2.22 9.97 17.24
C LEU A 11 3.47 10.54 17.90
N ASN A 12 3.40 11.74 18.46
CA ASN A 12 4.54 12.36 19.13
C ASN A 12 4.95 11.63 20.44
N SER A 13 4.06 10.85 21.02
CA SER A 13 4.38 10.02 22.20
C SER A 13 5.16 8.75 21.88
N ILE A 14 5.24 8.38 20.60
CA ILE A 14 5.93 7.17 20.14
C ILE A 14 7.39 7.52 19.87
N ALA A 15 8.31 6.77 20.48
CA ALA A 15 9.73 6.92 20.25
C ALA A 15 10.16 6.22 18.95
N GLY A 16 10.73 7.00 18.02
CA GLY A 16 11.26 6.47 16.76
C GLY A 16 10.30 6.58 15.57
N LEU A 17 10.81 7.10 14.47
CA LEU A 17 10.06 7.37 13.26
C LEU A 17 9.60 6.07 12.56
N ASP A 18 10.41 5.03 12.64
CA ASP A 18 10.13 3.69 12.14
C ASP A 18 8.92 3.04 12.85
N LEU A 19 8.86 3.19 14.17
CA LEU A 19 7.75 2.66 14.96
C LEU A 19 6.46 3.44 14.70
N ILE A 20 6.56 4.76 14.54
CA ILE A 20 5.42 5.61 14.14
C ILE A 20 4.86 5.15 12.79
N ALA A 21 5.72 5.03 11.79
CA ALA A 21 5.34 4.60 10.45
C ALA A 21 4.67 3.23 10.46
N LYS A 22 5.25 2.27 11.16
CA LYS A 22 4.68 0.94 11.33
C LYS A 22 3.31 0.99 12.00
N THR A 23 3.17 1.70 13.11
CA THR A 23 1.91 1.79 13.86
C THR A 23 0.79 2.39 13.02
N VAL A 24 1.08 3.45 12.26
CA VAL A 24 0.12 4.09 11.36
C VAL A 24 -0.32 3.14 10.26
N VAL A 25 0.62 2.47 9.60
CA VAL A 25 0.33 1.58 8.49
C VAL A 25 -0.39 0.32 8.96
N ASP A 26 0.06 -0.32 10.03
CA ASP A 26 -0.59 -1.52 10.57
C ASP A 26 -2.02 -1.21 11.01
N GLY A 27 -2.25 -0.04 11.61
CA GLY A 27 -3.59 0.42 11.98
C GLY A 27 -4.49 0.68 10.77
N PHE A 28 -3.93 1.26 9.70
CA PHE A 28 -4.64 1.50 8.46
C PHE A 28 -5.00 0.19 7.76
N VAL A 29 -4.04 -0.72 7.60
CA VAL A 29 -4.22 -2.04 6.99
C VAL A 29 -5.23 -2.87 7.78
N ALA A 30 -5.14 -2.90 9.11
CA ALA A 30 -6.12 -3.58 9.97
C ALA A 30 -7.53 -3.00 9.83
N GLY A 31 -7.66 -1.69 9.57
CA GLY A 31 -8.92 -1.03 9.26
C GLY A 31 -9.51 -1.45 7.92
N LEU A 32 -8.65 -1.66 6.90
CA LEU A 32 -9.04 -2.13 5.58
C LEU A 32 -9.47 -3.61 5.57
N HIS A 33 -8.85 -4.45 6.39
CA HIS A 33 -9.22 -5.88 6.49
C HIS A 33 -10.63 -6.15 7.01
N ARG A 34 -11.33 -5.13 7.45
CA ARG A 34 -12.78 -5.22 7.73
C ARG A 34 -13.64 -5.03 6.48
N SER A 35 -13.06 -4.65 5.35
CA SER A 35 -13.71 -4.63 4.04
C SER A 35 -13.36 -5.93 3.31
N PRO A 36 -14.34 -6.73 2.84
CA PRO A 36 -14.08 -8.05 2.25
C PRO A 36 -13.34 -8.03 0.92
N ASP A 37 -12.96 -6.86 0.40
CA ASP A 37 -12.44 -6.70 -0.96
C ASP A 37 -10.93 -6.47 -1.09
N PHE A 38 -10.15 -6.52 0.00
CA PHE A 38 -8.71 -6.30 -0.06
C PHE A 38 -7.91 -7.46 0.54
N GLY A 39 -7.71 -8.51 -0.24
CA GLY A 39 -6.70 -9.54 0.02
C GLY A 39 -5.36 -9.12 -0.59
N PHE A 40 -4.33 -8.96 0.25
CA PHE A 40 -2.93 -8.82 -0.18
C PHE A 40 -2.33 -10.20 -0.45
N SER A 41 -2.81 -10.91 -1.44
CA SER A 41 -2.09 -12.05 -1.96
C SER A 41 -2.06 -11.93 -3.48
N GLN A 42 -0.99 -12.41 -4.10
CA GLN A 42 -0.92 -12.65 -5.53
C GLN A 42 -2.00 -13.65 -5.90
N GLU A 43 -3.26 -13.24 -5.82
CA GLU A 43 -4.34 -14.16 -5.99
C GLU A 43 -4.98 -13.95 -7.34
N PHE A 44 -5.10 -15.10 -7.96
CA PHE A 44 -6.10 -15.43 -8.93
C PHE A 44 -7.18 -14.35 -9.00
N ALA A 45 -7.13 -13.52 -10.03
CA ALA A 45 -8.09 -12.44 -10.17
C ALA A 45 -9.38 -12.95 -10.78
N GLU A 46 -9.31 -13.70 -11.86
CA GLU A 46 -10.48 -14.25 -12.55
C GLU A 46 -10.10 -15.28 -13.62
N TYR A 47 -11.03 -16.14 -13.97
CA TYR A 47 -10.97 -16.91 -15.20
C TYR A 47 -11.62 -16.12 -16.33
N ARG A 48 -10.90 -15.93 -17.43
CA ARG A 48 -11.43 -15.42 -18.68
C ARG A 48 -11.53 -16.55 -19.72
N ALA A 49 -12.61 -16.61 -20.44
CA ALA A 49 -12.70 -17.55 -21.57
C ALA A 49 -11.59 -17.26 -22.60
N TYR A 50 -10.98 -18.31 -23.13
CA TYR A 50 -9.98 -18.21 -24.18
C TYR A 50 -10.57 -17.58 -25.43
N THR A 51 -9.84 -16.65 -26.02
CA THR A 51 -10.17 -16.05 -27.32
C THR A 51 -9.04 -16.37 -28.30
N GLN A 52 -9.37 -16.57 -29.56
CA GLN A 52 -8.39 -16.88 -30.57
C GLN A 52 -7.32 -15.78 -30.67
N GLY A 53 -6.05 -16.14 -30.46
CA GLY A 53 -4.92 -15.22 -30.38
C GLY A 53 -4.34 -15.03 -28.97
N ASP A 54 -4.99 -15.56 -27.95
CA ASP A 54 -4.45 -15.55 -26.58
C ASP A 54 -3.30 -16.54 -26.41
N ASP A 55 -2.37 -16.22 -25.49
CA ASP A 55 -1.22 -17.09 -25.19
C ASP A 55 -1.65 -18.35 -24.43
N LEU A 56 -1.42 -19.50 -25.04
CA LEU A 56 -1.77 -20.81 -24.48
C LEU A 56 -1.03 -21.15 -23.17
N ARG A 57 0.05 -20.46 -22.84
CA ARG A 57 0.79 -20.65 -21.57
C ARG A 57 -0.03 -20.26 -20.34
N HIS A 58 -1.01 -19.41 -20.52
CA HIS A 58 -1.89 -18.96 -19.44
C HIS A 58 -3.18 -19.77 -19.31
N VAL A 59 -3.36 -20.79 -20.16
CA VAL A 59 -4.52 -21.68 -20.10
C VAL A 59 -4.44 -22.59 -18.87
N ASP A 60 -5.53 -22.70 -18.13
CA ASP A 60 -5.65 -23.68 -17.05
C ASP A 60 -6.04 -25.05 -17.62
N TRP A 61 -5.03 -25.87 -17.87
CA TRP A 61 -5.23 -27.21 -18.41
C TRP A 61 -5.99 -28.16 -17.47
N ASN A 62 -5.94 -27.91 -16.16
CA ASN A 62 -6.70 -28.68 -15.18
C ASN A 62 -8.21 -28.40 -15.28
N VAL A 63 -8.58 -27.16 -15.55
CA VAL A 63 -9.97 -26.77 -15.77
C VAL A 63 -10.44 -27.30 -17.13
N PHE A 64 -9.61 -27.20 -18.16
CA PHE A 64 -9.91 -27.75 -19.47
C PHE A 64 -10.18 -29.26 -19.42
N ALA A 65 -9.33 -30.03 -18.74
CA ALA A 65 -9.48 -31.48 -18.60
C ALA A 65 -10.80 -31.91 -17.90
N ARG A 66 -11.38 -31.03 -17.08
CA ARG A 66 -12.60 -31.32 -16.33
C ARG A 66 -13.87 -30.79 -17.00
N THR A 67 -13.77 -29.71 -17.73
CA THR A 67 -14.95 -28.95 -18.23
C THR A 67 -15.03 -28.88 -19.74
N ASP A 68 -13.98 -29.33 -20.43
CA ASP A 68 -13.80 -29.21 -21.89
C ASP A 68 -13.90 -27.76 -22.41
N ARG A 69 -13.62 -26.78 -21.51
CA ARG A 69 -13.64 -25.36 -21.81
C ARG A 69 -12.29 -24.73 -21.49
N CYS A 70 -11.75 -23.98 -22.44
CA CYS A 70 -10.50 -23.26 -22.28
C CYS A 70 -10.72 -21.97 -21.49
N TYR A 71 -10.08 -21.88 -20.33
CA TYR A 71 -10.02 -20.66 -19.51
C TYR A 71 -8.58 -20.23 -19.30
N LEU A 72 -8.36 -18.91 -19.37
CA LEU A 72 -7.10 -18.28 -19.02
C LEU A 72 -7.12 -17.83 -17.56
N LYS A 73 -6.07 -18.16 -16.83
CA LYS A 73 -5.82 -17.56 -15.51
C LYS A 73 -5.34 -16.13 -15.71
N ARG A 74 -6.13 -15.17 -15.28
CA ARG A 74 -5.69 -13.79 -15.15
C ARG A 74 -5.21 -13.56 -13.71
N TYR A 75 -3.95 -13.17 -13.61
CA TYR A 75 -3.39 -12.66 -12.36
C TYR A 75 -3.49 -11.14 -12.40
N ARG A 76 -3.78 -10.51 -11.27
CA ARG A 76 -3.56 -9.06 -11.15
C ARG A 76 -2.07 -8.85 -11.33
N GLY A 77 -1.68 -8.14 -12.38
CA GLY A 77 -0.30 -7.78 -12.61
C GLY A 77 0.21 -7.01 -11.40
N GLU A 78 1.38 -7.39 -10.89
CA GLU A 78 2.13 -6.55 -9.98
C GLU A 78 2.45 -5.26 -10.76
N THR A 79 1.76 -4.19 -10.44
CA THR A 79 2.15 -2.87 -10.90
C THR A 79 3.25 -2.41 -9.97
N ASN A 80 4.49 -2.37 -10.44
CA ASN A 80 5.59 -1.72 -9.73
C ASN A 80 5.32 -0.23 -9.72
N THR A 81 4.71 0.24 -8.65
CA THR A 81 4.48 1.66 -8.41
C THR A 81 5.76 2.29 -7.87
N GLN A 82 6.05 3.50 -8.30
CA GLN A 82 7.13 4.31 -7.76
C GLN A 82 6.53 5.46 -6.96
N LEU A 83 6.83 5.51 -5.67
CA LEU A 83 6.44 6.60 -4.79
C LEU A 83 7.63 7.53 -4.58
N LEU A 84 7.51 8.78 -4.99
CA LEU A 84 8.48 9.82 -4.70
C LEU A 84 7.85 10.85 -3.76
N VAL A 85 8.37 10.95 -2.54
CA VAL A 85 7.93 11.92 -1.54
C VAL A 85 8.87 13.12 -1.57
N LEU A 86 8.32 14.31 -1.78
CA LEU A 86 9.04 15.57 -1.65
C LEU A 86 8.66 16.23 -0.33
N LEU A 87 9.63 16.42 0.55
CA LEU A 87 9.43 17.01 1.86
C LEU A 87 9.96 18.44 1.88
N ASP A 88 9.06 19.41 2.02
CA ASP A 88 9.44 20.80 2.24
C ASP A 88 9.99 20.99 3.66
N THR A 89 11.21 21.53 3.75
CA THR A 89 11.89 21.86 5.02
C THR A 89 12.13 23.36 5.17
N SER A 90 11.38 24.20 4.46
CA SER A 90 11.46 25.64 4.59
C SER A 90 11.18 26.12 6.03
N ALA A 91 11.62 27.31 6.38
CA ALA A 91 11.47 27.86 7.72
C ALA A 91 9.99 27.94 8.18
N SER A 92 9.05 28.10 7.25
CA SER A 92 7.62 28.10 7.55
C SER A 92 7.07 26.75 8.04
N MET A 93 7.78 25.66 7.77
CA MET A 93 7.43 24.33 8.25
C MET A 93 7.75 24.13 9.75
N GLY A 94 8.57 25.00 10.34
CA GLY A 94 8.80 25.04 11.78
C GLY A 94 7.62 25.60 12.59
N TYR A 95 6.60 26.15 11.93
CA TYR A 95 5.42 26.67 12.62
C TYR A 95 4.58 25.54 13.24
N GLY A 96 4.23 25.73 14.51
CA GLY A 96 3.33 24.82 15.24
C GLY A 96 2.49 25.60 16.24
N SER A 97 1.20 25.42 16.20
CA SER A 97 0.23 25.91 17.21
C SER A 97 -0.16 24.83 18.23
N HIS A 98 0.34 23.61 18.05
CA HIS A 98 0.04 22.42 18.85
C HIS A 98 1.34 21.72 19.28
N ALA A 99 1.20 20.58 19.94
CA ALA A 99 2.32 19.76 20.42
C ALA A 99 3.28 19.28 19.31
N VAL A 100 2.83 19.30 18.06
CA VAL A 100 3.60 18.87 16.88
C VAL A 100 3.63 20.01 15.86
N ASN A 101 4.82 20.38 15.37
CA ASN A 101 4.96 21.35 14.30
C ASN A 101 4.67 20.71 12.92
N LYS A 102 4.52 21.54 11.89
CA LYS A 102 4.22 21.07 10.53
C LYS A 102 5.29 20.12 9.99
N LEU A 103 6.57 20.41 10.25
CA LEU A 103 7.67 19.60 9.78
C LEU A 103 7.65 18.20 10.40
N ASP A 104 7.43 18.11 11.71
CA ASP A 104 7.39 16.81 12.38
C ASP A 104 6.20 15.98 11.90
N TYR A 105 5.04 16.60 11.72
CA TYR A 105 3.89 15.92 11.16
C TYR A 105 4.15 15.42 9.72
N ALA A 106 4.76 16.27 8.89
CA ALA A 106 5.15 15.89 7.52
C ALA A 106 6.16 14.74 7.49
N ARG A 107 7.11 14.71 8.44
CA ARG A 107 8.04 13.58 8.62
C ARG A 107 7.33 12.28 8.98
N PHE A 108 6.36 12.34 9.90
CA PHE A 108 5.56 11.16 10.27
C PHE A 108 4.78 10.62 9.08
N LEU A 109 4.17 11.52 8.30
CA LEU A 109 3.42 11.15 7.11
C LEU A 109 4.33 10.56 6.02
N ALA A 110 5.45 11.21 5.73
CA ALA A 110 6.43 10.75 4.75
C ALA A 110 6.97 9.35 5.09
N ALA A 111 7.35 9.14 6.35
CA ALA A 111 7.81 7.83 6.83
C ALA A 111 6.72 6.75 6.71
N SER A 112 5.48 7.08 7.04
CA SER A 112 4.34 6.16 6.93
C SER A 112 4.07 5.75 5.47
N LEU A 113 4.13 6.71 4.54
CA LEU A 113 3.95 6.43 3.11
C LEU A 113 5.10 5.58 2.54
N CYS A 114 6.34 5.90 2.89
CA CYS A 114 7.50 5.10 2.48
C CYS A 114 7.43 3.68 3.05
N TYR A 115 7.02 3.52 4.30
CA TYR A 115 6.84 2.22 4.91
C TYR A 115 5.72 1.42 4.22
N LEU A 116 4.58 2.06 3.90
CA LEU A 116 3.48 1.43 3.18
C LEU A 116 3.94 0.94 1.80
N ALA A 117 4.64 1.78 1.04
CA ALA A 117 5.21 1.39 -0.25
C ALA A 117 6.15 0.20 -0.12
N ASN A 118 7.03 0.20 0.90
CA ASN A 118 7.93 -0.92 1.16
C ASN A 118 7.18 -2.22 1.49
N VAL A 119 6.10 -2.16 2.26
CA VAL A 119 5.24 -3.33 2.56
C VAL A 119 4.57 -3.86 1.29
N GLN A 120 4.22 -2.97 0.36
CA GLN A 120 3.64 -3.32 -0.94
C GLN A 120 4.68 -3.76 -1.98
N ARG A 121 5.97 -3.74 -1.61
CA ARG A 121 7.12 -4.01 -2.50
C ARG A 121 7.26 -3.00 -3.64
N ASP A 122 6.72 -1.81 -3.46
CA ASP A 122 6.89 -0.69 -4.36
C ASP A 122 8.20 0.06 -4.08
N ALA A 123 8.73 0.73 -5.09
CA ALA A 123 9.90 1.57 -4.92
C ALA A 123 9.51 2.90 -4.24
N ALA A 124 10.19 3.24 -3.14
CA ALA A 124 9.99 4.51 -2.46
C ALA A 124 11.26 5.36 -2.47
N GLY A 125 11.09 6.65 -2.72
CA GLY A 125 12.16 7.66 -2.66
C GLY A 125 11.72 8.88 -1.85
N LEU A 126 12.68 9.54 -1.21
CA LEU A 126 12.48 10.77 -0.45
C LEU A 126 13.46 11.85 -0.95
N ILE A 127 12.95 13.04 -1.20
CA ILE A 127 13.72 14.26 -1.50
C ILE A 127 13.35 15.30 -0.45
N VAL A 128 14.40 15.95 0.10
CA VAL A 128 14.29 16.99 1.13
C VAL A 128 14.84 18.30 0.57
#